data_5a75e1c0354eb76be3dd2a58bfd7e5b3
#
_entry.id   5a75e1c0354eb76be3dd2a58bfd7e5b3
#
_cell.length_a   1.000
_cell.length_b   1.000
_cell.length_c   1.000
_cell.angle_alpha   90.00
_cell.angle_beta   90.00
_cell.angle_gamma   90.00
#
_symmetry.space_group_name_H-M   'P 1'
#
loop_
_entity.id
_entity.type
_entity.pdbx_description
1 polymer ?
#
loop_
_entity_poly.entity_id
_entity_poly.type
_entity_poly.pdbx_seq_one_letter_code
_entity_poly.pdbx_strand_id
1 'polypeptide(L)'
;MNAHPDTSNDLMRWNAFREGSESAFAALYSAHYRHLINYGRRFGADQATAEDAIHDVFIDLWKYRHTLTQPQSVQSYLLKAFRNRLVTQLAERQRRFAETDVEEQFGLLPAEPSAEDRLLEDGLNQEQQEHMQSAFTTLSPRQQEILYLRYFTDLSYDDICAVMGITYNTARTQLYQALTALRKRLQANWPVLLLLLGLFVNR
;
A
#
# COMPACT_ATOMS: atom_id res chain seq x y z
N MET A 1 10.80 -12.28 -9.50
CA MET A 1 9.59 -12.66 -10.28
C MET A 1 8.41 -12.38 -9.34
N ASN A 2 7.91 -11.13 -9.35
CA ASN A 2 6.79 -10.71 -8.51
C ASN A 2 5.52 -11.11 -9.24
N ALA A 3 4.88 -12.20 -8.80
CA ALA A 3 3.54 -12.51 -9.25
C ALA A 3 2.62 -11.43 -8.69
N HIS A 4 2.16 -10.51 -9.54
CA HIS A 4 0.93 -9.78 -9.25
C HIS A 4 -0.13 -10.84 -8.87
N PRO A 5 -0.87 -10.63 -7.78
CA PRO A 5 -1.97 -11.54 -7.48
C PRO A 5 -2.86 -11.57 -8.72
N ASP A 6 -2.95 -12.74 -9.35
CA ASP A 6 -3.80 -12.96 -10.52
C ASP A 6 -5.23 -12.71 -10.08
N THR A 7 -5.79 -11.57 -10.49
CA THR A 7 -7.11 -11.10 -10.04
C THR A 7 -8.19 -12.18 -10.24
N SER A 8 -8.08 -12.97 -11.32
CA SER A 8 -8.99 -14.09 -11.60
C SER A 8 -8.83 -15.23 -10.58
N ASN A 9 -7.60 -15.57 -10.23
CA ASN A 9 -7.28 -16.61 -9.27
C ASN A 9 -7.68 -16.20 -7.84
N ASP A 10 -7.47 -14.93 -7.49
CA ASP A 10 -7.85 -14.40 -6.18
C ASP A 10 -9.38 -14.37 -5.97
N LEU A 11 -10.15 -14.06 -7.00
CA LEU A 11 -11.62 -14.13 -6.93
C LEU A 11 -12.11 -15.57 -6.78
N MET A 12 -11.49 -16.55 -7.44
CA MET A 12 -11.81 -17.97 -7.24
C MET A 12 -11.48 -18.41 -5.81
N ARG A 13 -10.29 -18.05 -5.29
CA ARG A 13 -9.91 -18.33 -3.90
C ARG A 13 -10.84 -17.66 -2.90
N TRP A 14 -11.27 -16.41 -3.18
CA TRP A 14 -12.21 -15.68 -2.33
C TRP A 14 -13.55 -16.39 -2.22
N ASN A 15 -14.10 -16.87 -3.33
CA ASN A 15 -15.36 -17.60 -3.32
C ASN A 15 -15.26 -18.94 -2.57
N ALA A 16 -14.21 -19.72 -2.83
CA ALA A 16 -13.96 -20.96 -2.11
C ALA A 16 -13.76 -20.73 -0.59
N PHE A 17 -13.04 -19.65 -0.22
CA PHE A 17 -12.87 -19.23 1.17
C PHE A 17 -14.22 -18.91 1.83
N ARG A 18 -15.11 -18.16 1.17
CA ARG A 18 -16.45 -17.86 1.69
C ARG A 18 -17.28 -19.12 1.94
N GLU A 19 -17.08 -20.16 1.15
CA GLU A 19 -17.70 -21.48 1.32
C GLU A 19 -17.04 -22.32 2.41
N GLY A 20 -15.96 -21.83 3.04
CA GLY A 20 -15.29 -22.48 4.18
C GLY A 20 -14.01 -23.25 3.82
N SER A 21 -13.46 -23.08 2.63
CA SER A 21 -12.19 -23.72 2.24
C SER A 21 -11.01 -23.10 3.00
N GLU A 22 -10.42 -23.86 3.94
CA GLU A 22 -9.21 -23.46 4.68
C GLU A 22 -8.00 -23.32 3.76
N SER A 23 -7.88 -24.16 2.75
CA SER A 23 -6.78 -24.09 1.79
C SER A 23 -6.84 -22.82 0.94
N ALA A 24 -8.04 -22.38 0.53
CA ALA A 24 -8.24 -21.13 -0.18
C ALA A 24 -7.94 -19.93 0.73
N PHE A 25 -8.32 -19.99 2.00
CA PHE A 25 -7.98 -18.97 3.00
C PHE A 25 -6.47 -18.83 3.20
N ALA A 26 -5.77 -19.96 3.41
CA ALA A 26 -4.32 -19.98 3.55
C ALA A 26 -3.60 -19.44 2.29
N ALA A 27 -4.14 -19.76 1.10
CA ALA A 27 -3.61 -19.26 -0.16
C ALA A 27 -3.78 -17.73 -0.31
N LEU A 28 -4.93 -17.17 0.10
CA LEU A 28 -5.15 -15.73 0.14
C LEU A 28 -4.19 -15.04 1.13
N TYR A 29 -4.05 -15.60 2.33
CA TYR A 29 -3.09 -15.11 3.33
C TYR A 29 -1.68 -15.03 2.74
N SER A 30 -1.18 -16.14 2.21
CA SER A 30 0.18 -16.23 1.67
C SER A 30 0.42 -15.28 0.48
N ALA A 31 -0.57 -15.12 -0.39
CA ALA A 31 -0.48 -14.26 -1.57
C ALA A 31 -0.40 -12.77 -1.18
N HIS A 32 -1.12 -12.34 -0.14
CA HIS A 32 -1.24 -10.93 0.20
C HIS A 32 -0.39 -10.48 1.40
N TYR A 33 0.08 -11.41 2.23
CA TYR A 33 0.84 -11.11 3.46
C TYR A 33 1.99 -10.13 3.22
N ARG A 34 2.85 -10.43 2.24
CA ARG A 34 4.03 -9.61 1.93
C ARG A 34 3.65 -8.18 1.48
N HIS A 35 2.61 -8.06 0.66
CA HIS A 35 2.14 -6.74 0.20
C HIS A 35 1.58 -5.91 1.35
N LEU A 36 0.86 -6.53 2.28
CA LEU A 36 0.32 -5.86 3.46
C LEU A 36 1.43 -5.44 4.43
N ILE A 37 2.42 -6.30 4.69
CA ILE A 37 3.60 -5.96 5.51
C ILE A 37 4.34 -4.77 4.91
N ASN A 38 4.64 -4.80 3.61
CA ASN A 38 5.35 -3.73 2.93
C ASN A 38 4.58 -2.41 3.02
N TYR A 39 3.26 -2.45 2.82
CA TYR A 39 2.41 -1.28 3.01
C TYR A 39 2.47 -0.78 4.45
N GLY A 40 2.28 -1.65 5.45
CA GLY A 40 2.28 -1.26 6.87
C GLY A 40 3.59 -0.60 7.30
N ARG A 41 4.73 -1.20 6.92
CA ARG A 41 6.06 -0.66 7.23
C ARG A 41 6.28 0.72 6.61
N ARG A 42 5.85 0.94 5.37
CA ARG A 42 5.95 2.25 4.71
C ARG A 42 5.12 3.32 5.42
N PHE A 43 4.04 2.95 6.06
CA PHE A 43 3.14 3.89 6.75
C PHE A 43 3.30 3.91 8.27
N GLY A 44 4.48 3.58 8.75
CA GLY A 44 4.88 3.83 10.13
C GLY A 44 4.61 2.71 11.11
N ALA A 45 4.17 1.54 10.65
CA ALA A 45 4.07 0.39 11.52
C ALA A 45 5.42 -0.32 11.64
N ASP A 46 5.80 -0.68 12.87
CA ASP A 46 6.81 -1.71 13.07
C ASP A 46 6.27 -3.08 12.61
N GLN A 47 7.16 -4.05 12.46
CA GLN A 47 6.78 -5.35 11.94
C GLN A 47 5.71 -6.03 12.80
N ALA A 48 5.84 -5.98 14.13
CA ALA A 48 4.89 -6.60 15.06
C ALA A 48 3.50 -5.97 14.93
N THR A 49 3.41 -4.64 14.89
CA THR A 49 2.14 -3.93 14.68
C THR A 49 1.48 -4.28 13.34
N ALA A 50 2.27 -4.38 12.27
CA ALA A 50 1.76 -4.77 10.97
C ALA A 50 1.27 -6.23 10.96
N GLU A 51 2.01 -7.15 11.56
CA GLU A 51 1.62 -8.56 11.68
C GLU A 51 0.34 -8.73 12.49
N ASP A 52 0.23 -8.06 13.64
CA ASP A 52 -0.98 -8.07 14.47
C ASP A 52 -2.19 -7.55 13.69
N ALA A 53 -2.03 -6.45 12.95
CA ALA A 53 -3.11 -5.90 12.13
C ALA A 53 -3.53 -6.85 11.01
N ILE A 54 -2.60 -7.56 10.37
CA ILE A 54 -2.88 -8.59 9.36
C ILE A 54 -3.64 -9.76 10.00
N HIS A 55 -3.17 -10.28 11.12
CA HIS A 55 -3.82 -11.36 11.83
C HIS A 55 -5.25 -11.00 12.20
N ASP A 56 -5.48 -9.82 12.75
CA ASP A 56 -6.82 -9.34 13.10
C ASP A 56 -7.74 -9.27 11.88
N VAL A 57 -7.26 -8.74 10.74
CA VAL A 57 -8.03 -8.68 9.50
C VAL A 57 -8.41 -10.09 9.03
N PHE A 58 -7.47 -11.04 9.04
CA PHE A 58 -7.75 -12.39 8.56
C PHE A 58 -8.61 -13.20 9.54
N ILE A 59 -8.52 -12.97 10.85
CA ILE A 59 -9.44 -13.51 11.84
C ILE A 59 -10.88 -13.02 11.59
N ASP A 60 -11.05 -11.71 11.38
CA ASP A 60 -12.36 -11.12 11.08
C ASP A 60 -12.90 -11.64 9.75
N LEU A 61 -12.08 -11.79 8.71
CA LEU A 61 -12.46 -12.40 7.44
C LEU A 61 -12.99 -13.82 7.64
N TRP A 62 -12.28 -14.65 8.38
CA TRP A 62 -12.72 -16.04 8.65
C TRP A 62 -14.02 -16.08 9.43
N LYS A 63 -14.14 -15.25 10.45
CA LYS A 63 -15.32 -15.16 11.32
C LYS A 63 -16.57 -14.76 10.54
N TYR A 64 -16.43 -13.77 9.66
CA TYR A 64 -17.57 -13.20 8.91
C TYR A 64 -17.69 -13.71 7.48
N ARG A 65 -16.92 -14.72 7.07
CA ARG A 65 -16.82 -15.21 5.68
C ARG A 65 -18.14 -15.44 4.95
N HIS A 66 -19.18 -15.93 5.67
CA HIS A 66 -20.48 -16.21 5.08
C HIS A 66 -21.31 -14.94 4.78
N THR A 67 -20.98 -13.82 5.40
CA THR A 67 -21.65 -12.53 5.20
C THR A 67 -20.94 -11.64 4.20
N LEU A 68 -19.69 -11.98 3.86
CA LEU A 68 -18.91 -11.19 2.91
C LEU A 68 -19.49 -11.33 1.49
N THR A 69 -19.53 -10.21 0.77
CA THR A 69 -19.80 -10.20 -0.67
C THR A 69 -18.50 -10.40 -1.46
N GLN A 70 -18.62 -10.76 -2.72
CA GLN A 70 -17.46 -10.82 -3.61
C GLN A 70 -17.00 -9.39 -3.94
N PRO A 71 -15.74 -9.02 -3.66
CA PRO A 71 -15.20 -7.71 -4.00
C PRO A 71 -14.86 -7.63 -5.49
N GLN A 72 -14.77 -6.43 -6.03
CA GLN A 72 -14.23 -6.21 -7.38
C GLN A 72 -12.73 -6.57 -7.45
N SER A 73 -11.99 -6.23 -6.40
CA SER A 73 -10.58 -6.55 -6.23
C SER A 73 -10.34 -7.05 -4.80
N VAL A 74 -9.84 -8.29 -4.67
CA VAL A 74 -9.48 -8.87 -3.36
C VAL A 74 -8.34 -8.09 -2.74
N GLN A 75 -7.34 -7.70 -3.52
CA GLN A 75 -6.21 -6.90 -3.09
C GLN A 75 -6.66 -5.55 -2.50
N SER A 76 -7.51 -4.83 -3.22
CA SER A 76 -8.06 -3.55 -2.77
C SER A 76 -8.88 -3.71 -1.47
N TYR A 77 -9.69 -4.76 -1.40
CA TYR A 77 -10.47 -5.06 -0.19
C TYR A 77 -9.57 -5.31 1.03
N LEU A 78 -8.56 -6.16 0.87
CA LEU A 78 -7.62 -6.50 1.93
C LEU A 78 -6.79 -5.29 2.36
N LEU A 79 -6.30 -4.49 1.42
CA LEU A 79 -5.57 -3.25 1.72
C LEU A 79 -6.44 -2.26 2.48
N LYS A 80 -7.72 -2.09 2.09
CA LYS A 80 -8.67 -1.23 2.81
C LYS A 80 -8.90 -1.69 4.24
N ALA A 81 -9.17 -2.99 4.42
CA ALA A 81 -9.40 -3.57 5.74
C ALA A 81 -8.17 -3.40 6.64
N PHE A 82 -7.00 -3.72 6.10
CA PHE A 82 -5.71 -3.59 6.79
C PHE A 82 -5.39 -2.13 7.14
N ARG A 83 -5.53 -1.20 6.19
CA ARG A 83 -5.33 0.23 6.41
C ARG A 83 -6.20 0.75 7.56
N ASN A 84 -7.49 0.42 7.55
CA ASN A 84 -8.41 0.84 8.60
C ASN A 84 -7.98 0.30 9.97
N ARG A 85 -7.58 -0.97 10.04
CA ARG A 85 -7.09 -1.60 11.28
C ARG A 85 -5.81 -0.93 11.76
N LEU A 86 -4.87 -0.71 10.86
CA LEU A 86 -3.58 -0.10 11.16
C LEU A 86 -3.73 1.34 11.68
N VAL A 87 -4.55 2.17 11.02
CA VAL A 87 -4.85 3.54 11.45
C VAL A 87 -5.44 3.53 12.86
N THR A 88 -6.37 2.62 13.15
CA THR A 88 -6.98 2.50 14.49
C THR A 88 -5.93 2.12 15.55
N GLN A 89 -5.09 1.12 15.27
CA GLN A 89 -4.05 0.67 16.21
C GLN A 89 -2.99 1.75 16.46
N LEU A 90 -2.56 2.45 15.42
CA LEU A 90 -1.61 3.56 15.55
C LEU A 90 -2.23 4.73 16.33
N ALA A 91 -3.53 5.03 16.09
CA ALA A 91 -4.27 6.04 16.86
C ALA A 91 -4.36 5.69 18.34
N GLU A 92 -4.69 4.45 18.67
CA GLU A 92 -4.76 3.98 20.04
C GLU A 92 -3.39 4.04 20.74
N ARG A 93 -2.33 3.68 20.02
CA ARG A 93 -0.96 3.73 20.52
C ARG A 93 -0.53 5.17 20.81
N GLN A 94 -0.86 6.12 19.93
CA GLN A 94 -0.55 7.54 20.13
C GLN A 94 -1.37 8.18 21.24
N ARG A 95 -2.66 7.88 21.38
CA ARG A 95 -3.48 8.35 22.51
C ARG A 95 -2.91 7.95 23.87
N ARG A 96 -2.15 6.87 23.93
CA ARG A 96 -1.40 6.47 25.15
C ARG A 96 -0.15 7.30 25.38
N PHE A 97 0.37 8.01 24.36
CA PHE A 97 1.67 8.67 24.41
C PHE A 97 1.68 10.17 24.05
N ALA A 98 0.67 10.71 23.36
CA ALA A 98 0.59 12.14 23.03
C ALA A 98 -0.77 12.59 22.45
N GLU A 99 -1.03 13.91 22.53
CA GLU A 99 -2.28 14.60 22.14
C GLU A 99 -2.41 14.94 20.63
N THR A 100 -1.83 14.20 19.71
CA THR A 100 -1.78 14.61 18.30
C THR A 100 -2.57 13.70 17.35
N ASP A 101 -3.19 14.28 16.33
CA ASP A 101 -4.08 13.62 15.36
C ASP A 101 -3.31 12.66 14.43
N VAL A 102 -3.71 11.39 14.37
CA VAL A 102 -2.97 10.28 13.73
C VAL A 102 -3.05 10.29 12.20
N GLU A 103 -4.15 10.82 11.63
CA GLU A 103 -4.30 10.86 10.17
C GLU A 103 -3.28 11.79 9.48
N GLU A 104 -2.81 12.83 10.19
CA GLU A 104 -1.76 13.71 9.67
C GLU A 104 -0.36 13.09 9.75
N GLN A 105 -0.16 12.10 10.63
CA GLN A 105 1.14 11.43 10.82
C GLN A 105 1.26 10.09 10.09
N PHE A 106 0.19 9.60 9.45
CA PHE A 106 0.22 8.41 8.62
C PHE A 106 1.00 8.71 7.33
N GLY A 107 2.30 8.64 7.40
CA GLY A 107 3.23 8.95 6.33
C GLY A 107 4.41 8.00 6.29
N LEU A 108 5.11 8.01 5.17
CA LEU A 108 6.32 7.23 4.99
C LEU A 108 7.35 7.59 6.06
N LEU A 109 7.51 6.71 7.04
CA LEU A 109 8.79 6.64 7.73
C LEU A 109 9.84 6.13 6.74
N PRO A 110 11.11 6.50 6.87
CA PRO A 110 12.18 5.83 6.15
C PRO A 110 12.18 4.36 6.59
N ALA A 111 11.37 3.55 5.91
CA ALA A 111 11.41 2.11 6.09
C ALA A 111 12.69 1.60 5.45
N GLU A 112 13.34 0.62 6.09
CA GLU A 112 14.40 -0.10 5.40
C GLU A 112 13.85 -0.61 4.06
N PRO A 113 14.61 -0.41 2.96
CA PRO A 113 14.17 -0.82 1.63
C PRO A 113 13.77 -2.30 1.64
N SER A 114 12.57 -2.60 1.15
CA SER A 114 12.17 -3.99 0.92
C SER A 114 13.06 -4.60 -0.18
N ALA A 115 13.08 -5.93 -0.31
CA ALA A 115 13.80 -6.57 -1.41
C ALA A 115 13.34 -6.07 -2.79
N GLU A 116 12.12 -5.55 -2.89
CA GLU A 116 11.55 -4.94 -4.10
C GLU A 116 12.06 -3.52 -4.31
N ASP A 117 12.21 -2.76 -3.23
CA ASP A 117 12.83 -1.43 -3.29
C ASP A 117 14.29 -1.54 -3.73
N ARG A 118 15.02 -2.58 -3.30
CA ARG A 118 16.41 -2.85 -3.73
C ARG A 118 16.53 -3.16 -5.22
N LEU A 119 15.52 -3.81 -5.83
CA LEU A 119 15.49 -4.04 -7.28
C LEU A 119 15.31 -2.73 -8.08
N LEU A 120 14.70 -1.71 -7.47
CA LEU A 120 14.63 -0.36 -8.05
C LEU A 120 15.92 0.41 -7.84
N GLU A 121 16.64 0.12 -6.77
CA GLU A 121 17.94 0.71 -6.43
C GLU A 121 19.06 0.18 -7.34
N ASP A 122 18.99 -1.07 -7.81
CA ASP A 122 20.03 -1.68 -8.67
C ASP A 122 20.26 -0.94 -10.01
N GLY A 123 19.34 -0.06 -10.42
CA GLY A 123 19.49 0.79 -11.61
C GLY A 123 19.90 2.23 -11.34
N LEU A 124 19.98 2.65 -10.07
CA LEU A 124 20.29 4.00 -9.64
C LEU A 124 21.61 4.04 -8.89
N ASN A 125 22.43 5.08 -9.15
CA ASN A 125 23.58 5.32 -8.30
C ASN A 125 23.12 5.91 -6.94
N GLN A 126 24.01 5.86 -5.94
CA GLN A 126 23.72 6.28 -4.57
C GLN A 126 23.18 7.72 -4.49
N GLU A 127 23.76 8.63 -5.26
CA GLU A 127 23.34 10.04 -5.32
C GLU A 127 21.90 10.19 -5.85
N GLN A 128 21.53 9.40 -6.86
CA GLN A 128 20.17 9.39 -7.41
C GLN A 128 19.16 8.82 -6.40
N GLN A 129 19.55 7.80 -5.64
CA GLN A 129 18.72 7.22 -4.57
C GLN A 129 18.48 8.24 -3.45
N GLU A 130 19.53 8.91 -2.96
CA GLU A 130 19.44 9.95 -1.92
C GLU A 130 18.56 11.13 -2.39
N HIS A 131 18.73 11.57 -3.64
CA HIS A 131 17.90 12.61 -4.23
C HIS A 131 16.43 12.21 -4.33
N MET A 132 16.16 10.97 -4.73
CA MET A 132 14.80 10.44 -4.82
C MET A 132 14.15 10.35 -3.44
N GLN A 133 14.86 9.79 -2.46
CA GLN A 133 14.38 9.69 -1.09
C GLN A 133 14.11 11.07 -0.49
N SER A 134 15.02 12.03 -0.68
CA SER A 134 14.83 13.42 -0.27
C SER A 134 13.61 14.07 -0.93
N ALA A 135 13.35 13.80 -2.22
CA ALA A 135 12.18 14.31 -2.90
C ALA A 135 10.87 13.71 -2.33
N PHE A 136 10.86 12.42 -2.04
CA PHE A 136 9.70 11.74 -1.45
C PHE A 136 9.35 12.27 -0.06
N THR A 137 10.33 12.58 0.79
CA THR A 137 10.11 13.11 2.14
C THR A 137 9.47 14.51 2.14
N THR A 138 9.48 15.23 1.01
CA THR A 138 8.80 16.53 0.89
C THR A 138 7.30 16.42 0.60
N LEU A 139 6.81 15.24 0.26
CA LEU A 139 5.41 14.99 0.00
C LEU A 139 4.63 14.83 1.29
N SER A 140 3.35 15.24 1.28
CA SER A 140 2.46 14.93 2.40
C SER A 140 2.24 13.41 2.51
N PRO A 141 1.91 12.88 3.71
CA PRO A 141 1.61 11.47 3.90
C PRO A 141 0.62 10.90 2.89
N ARG A 142 -0.46 11.63 2.62
CA ARG A 142 -1.49 11.22 1.64
C ARG A 142 -0.97 11.20 0.19
N GLN A 143 -0.07 12.11 -0.17
CA GLN A 143 0.56 12.13 -1.49
C GLN A 143 1.51 10.95 -1.66
N GLN A 144 2.24 10.61 -0.61
CA GLN A 144 3.12 9.45 -0.60
C GLN A 144 2.30 8.16 -0.73
N GLU A 145 1.21 8.04 0.02
CA GLU A 145 0.31 6.89 -0.01
C GLU A 145 -0.29 6.67 -1.40
N ILE A 146 -0.83 7.71 -2.03
CA ILE A 146 -1.46 7.57 -3.34
C ILE A 146 -0.46 7.18 -4.43
N LEU A 147 0.78 7.69 -4.37
CA LEU A 147 1.86 7.26 -5.26
C LEU A 147 2.20 5.78 -5.08
N TYR A 148 2.30 5.34 -3.82
CA TYR A 148 2.56 3.93 -3.51
C TYR A 148 1.45 3.03 -4.05
N LEU A 149 0.19 3.34 -3.74
CA LEU A 149 -0.95 2.56 -4.21
C LEU A 149 -1.05 2.53 -5.75
N ARG A 150 -0.71 3.63 -6.43
CA ARG A 150 -0.80 3.69 -7.88
C ARG A 150 0.34 2.96 -8.59
N TYR A 151 1.58 3.12 -8.12
CA TYR A 151 2.76 2.70 -8.86
C TYR A 151 3.45 1.44 -8.30
N PHE A 152 3.26 1.14 -7.02
CA PHE A 152 3.86 -0.05 -6.40
C PHE A 152 2.86 -1.20 -6.21
N THR A 153 1.57 -0.90 -6.11
CA THR A 153 0.52 -1.93 -5.99
C THR A 153 -0.37 -2.02 -7.22
N ASP A 154 -0.13 -1.17 -8.22
CA ASP A 154 -0.85 -1.11 -9.51
C ASP A 154 -2.38 -1.03 -9.38
N LEU A 155 -2.86 -0.39 -8.33
CA LEU A 155 -4.29 -0.22 -8.11
C LEU A 155 -4.90 0.76 -9.11
N SER A 156 -6.12 0.47 -9.54
CA SER A 156 -6.94 1.41 -10.30
C SER A 156 -7.31 2.64 -9.45
N TYR A 157 -7.74 3.73 -10.10
CA TYR A 157 -8.23 4.91 -9.36
C TYR A 157 -9.41 4.57 -8.45
N ASP A 158 -10.31 3.70 -8.89
CA ASP A 158 -11.48 3.30 -8.09
C ASP A 158 -11.05 2.49 -6.87
N ASP A 159 -10.06 1.59 -7.01
CA ASP A 159 -9.47 0.87 -5.90
C ASP A 159 -8.78 1.80 -4.90
N ILE A 160 -7.99 2.76 -5.40
CA ILE A 160 -7.34 3.77 -4.55
C ILE A 160 -8.38 4.58 -3.77
N CYS A 161 -9.46 5.00 -4.43
CA CYS A 161 -10.57 5.70 -3.77
C CYS A 161 -11.20 4.84 -2.67
N ALA A 162 -11.40 3.55 -2.95
CA ALA A 162 -11.94 2.61 -1.98
C ALA A 162 -10.99 2.39 -0.78
N VAL A 163 -9.69 2.26 -1.02
CA VAL A 163 -8.67 2.05 0.04
C VAL A 163 -8.52 3.30 0.91
N MET A 164 -8.37 4.47 0.29
CA MET A 164 -8.09 5.74 1.01
C MET A 164 -9.36 6.44 1.54
N GLY A 165 -10.56 6.00 1.14
CA GLY A 165 -11.82 6.64 1.52
C GLY A 165 -11.99 8.04 0.93
N ILE A 166 -11.50 8.29 -0.30
CA ILE A 166 -11.53 9.60 -0.98
C ILE A 166 -12.31 9.52 -2.29
N THR A 167 -12.72 10.69 -2.81
CA THR A 167 -13.38 10.76 -4.11
C THR A 167 -12.39 10.64 -5.26
N TYR A 168 -12.86 10.24 -6.45
CA TYR A 168 -12.06 10.17 -7.67
C TYR A 168 -11.32 11.48 -7.99
N ASN A 169 -12.04 12.62 -7.88
CA ASN A 169 -11.44 13.94 -8.11
C ASN A 169 -10.33 14.25 -7.10
N THR A 170 -10.52 13.87 -5.83
CA THR A 170 -9.50 14.04 -4.78
C THR A 170 -8.28 13.18 -5.09
N ALA A 171 -8.46 11.90 -5.44
CA ALA A 171 -7.38 11.00 -5.80
C ALA A 171 -6.56 11.56 -6.98
N ARG A 172 -7.25 11.96 -8.06
CA ARG A 172 -6.61 12.54 -9.24
C ARG A 172 -5.82 13.81 -8.91
N THR A 173 -6.40 14.70 -8.12
CA THR A 173 -5.76 15.96 -7.73
C THR A 173 -4.53 15.72 -6.87
N GLN A 174 -4.63 14.84 -5.86
CA GLN A 174 -3.49 14.50 -5.00
C GLN A 174 -2.36 13.84 -5.78
N LEU A 175 -2.67 12.91 -6.69
CA LEU A 175 -1.65 12.27 -7.53
C LEU A 175 -0.96 13.29 -8.44
N TYR A 176 -1.73 14.17 -9.08
CA TYR A 176 -1.18 15.25 -9.91
C TYR A 176 -0.26 16.18 -9.11
N GLN A 177 -0.68 16.60 -7.92
CA GLN A 177 0.13 17.45 -7.04
C GLN A 177 1.41 16.76 -6.59
N ALA A 178 1.32 15.46 -6.22
CA ALA A 178 2.48 14.66 -5.83
C ALA A 178 3.50 14.54 -6.97
N LEU A 179 3.05 14.19 -8.17
CA LEU A 179 3.92 14.10 -9.35
C LEU A 179 4.54 15.46 -9.71
N THR A 180 3.78 16.54 -9.59
CA THR A 180 4.28 17.91 -9.85
C THR A 180 5.35 18.31 -8.83
N ALA A 181 5.14 17.99 -7.55
CA ALA A 181 6.13 18.26 -6.50
C ALA A 181 7.42 17.45 -6.73
N LEU A 182 7.31 16.17 -7.05
CA LEU A 182 8.46 15.31 -7.40
C LEU A 182 9.20 15.85 -8.63
N ARG A 183 8.46 16.21 -9.69
CA ARG A 183 9.07 16.80 -10.90
C ARG A 183 9.88 18.04 -10.59
N LYS A 184 9.34 18.95 -9.77
CA LYS A 184 10.03 20.17 -9.37
C LYS A 184 11.33 19.92 -8.60
N ARG A 185 11.35 18.87 -7.78
CA ARG A 185 12.52 18.49 -6.97
C ARG A 185 13.58 17.72 -7.75
N LEU A 186 13.15 16.83 -8.62
CA LEU A 186 14.05 15.94 -9.35
C LEU A 186 14.59 16.53 -10.66
N GLN A 187 14.07 17.66 -11.13
CA GLN A 187 14.47 18.41 -12.34
C GLN A 187 15.33 17.62 -13.37
N ALA A 188 16.64 17.50 -13.15
CA ALA A 188 17.56 16.82 -14.06
C ALA A 188 17.38 15.28 -14.11
N ASN A 189 16.89 14.67 -13.04
CA ASN A 189 16.70 13.20 -12.94
C ASN A 189 15.27 12.77 -13.26
N TRP A 190 14.40 13.69 -13.72
CA TRP A 190 13.02 13.40 -14.11
C TRP A 190 12.88 12.27 -15.14
N PRO A 191 13.73 12.15 -16.17
CA PRO A 191 13.65 11.02 -17.11
C PRO A 191 13.83 9.66 -16.43
N VAL A 192 14.67 9.58 -15.41
CA VAL A 192 14.90 8.36 -14.62
C VAL A 192 13.64 8.00 -13.83
N LEU A 193 12.98 9.00 -13.21
CA LEU A 193 11.72 8.78 -12.52
C LEU A 193 10.61 8.31 -13.47
N LEU A 194 10.50 8.90 -14.65
CA LEU A 194 9.55 8.47 -15.68
C LEU A 194 9.84 7.05 -16.15
N LEU A 195 11.09 6.67 -16.29
CA LEU A 195 11.50 5.34 -16.68
C LEU A 195 11.15 4.32 -15.59
N LEU A 196 11.37 4.66 -14.33
CA LEU A 196 10.96 3.85 -13.18
C LEU A 196 9.44 3.73 -13.08
N LEU A 197 8.70 4.83 -13.15
CA LEU A 197 7.24 4.83 -13.15
C LEU A 197 6.66 4.17 -14.40
N GLY A 198 7.31 4.33 -15.56
CA GLY A 198 6.93 3.72 -16.83
C GLY A 198 7.16 2.21 -16.89
N LEU A 199 8.20 1.71 -16.23
CA LEU A 199 8.44 0.27 -16.09
C LEU A 199 7.35 -0.43 -15.27
N PHE A 200 6.66 0.32 -14.37
CA PHE A 200 5.53 -0.19 -13.61
C PHE A 200 4.18 -0.07 -14.33
N VAL A 201 4.03 0.89 -15.25
CA VAL A 201 2.78 1.09 -16.02
C VAL A 201 2.67 0.10 -17.18
N ASN A 202 3.78 -0.48 -17.64
CA ASN A 202 3.82 -1.34 -18.82
C ASN A 202 3.96 -2.84 -18.47
N ARG A 203 3.68 -3.23 -17.24
CA ARG A 203 3.55 -4.60 -16.76
C ARG A 203 2.17 -4.86 -16.21
#